data_0bce1fafad500caed8825f6d1b13afb4
#
_entry.id   0bce1fafad500caed8825f6d1b13afb4
#
_cell.length_a   1.000
_cell.length_b   1.000
_cell.length_c   1.000
_cell.angle_alpha   90.00
_cell.angle_beta   90.00
_cell.angle_gamma   90.00
#
_symmetry.space_group_name_H-M   'P 1'
#
loop_
_entity.id
_entity.type
_entity.pdbx_description
1 polymer ?
#
loop_
_entity_poly.entity_id
_entity_poly.type
_entity_poly.pdbx_seq_one_letter_code
_entity_poly.pdbx_strand_id
1 'polypeptide(L)'
;LGVYESILGNLRASNPDYIILEIADGIFQRETRMLLESAEFRRSADHVFFAAGDSLSAESGVRLVREYGLPLRATAGSITQSPLASREAEEALDIPCMSIERLMDGTLKEVLGTGRALQWSTRDNVFAPTEEVA
;
A
#
# COMPACT_ATOMS: atom_id res chain seq x y z
N LEU A 1 -11.19 -11.96 7.80
CA LEU A 1 -11.02 -12.05 6.34
C LEU A 1 -12.33 -11.87 5.60
N GLY A 2 -13.43 -12.57 5.97
CA GLY A 2 -14.72 -12.45 5.27
C GLY A 2 -15.27 -11.04 5.12
N VAL A 3 -15.04 -10.15 6.11
CA VAL A 3 -15.43 -8.74 6.03
C VAL A 3 -14.61 -8.02 4.95
N TYR A 4 -13.30 -8.24 4.91
CA TYR A 4 -12.42 -7.66 3.91
C TYR A 4 -12.83 -8.08 2.48
N GLU A 5 -13.05 -9.36 2.27
CA GLU A 5 -13.48 -9.92 0.98
C GLU A 5 -14.84 -9.37 0.53
N SER A 6 -15.79 -9.24 1.47
CA SER A 6 -17.10 -8.67 1.20
C SER A 6 -17.02 -7.19 0.79
N ILE A 7 -16.24 -6.39 1.52
CA ILE A 7 -16.03 -4.96 1.19
C ILE A 7 -15.38 -4.85 -0.19
N LEU A 8 -14.32 -5.58 -0.42
CA LEU A 8 -13.59 -5.55 -1.68
C LEU A 8 -14.46 -6.00 -2.86
N GLY A 9 -15.28 -7.04 -2.68
CA GLY A 9 -16.23 -7.51 -3.68
C GLY A 9 -17.28 -6.45 -4.04
N ASN A 10 -17.82 -5.76 -3.03
CA ASN A 10 -18.79 -4.68 -3.26
C ASN A 10 -18.16 -3.49 -4.00
N LEU A 11 -16.96 -3.09 -3.61
CA LEU A 11 -16.24 -1.99 -4.29
C LEU A 11 -15.94 -2.32 -5.75
N ARG A 12 -15.56 -3.55 -6.02
CA ARG A 12 -15.26 -4.03 -7.37
C ARG A 12 -16.48 -4.10 -8.28
N ALA A 13 -17.66 -4.30 -7.73
CA ALA A 13 -18.91 -4.37 -8.50
C ALA A 13 -19.19 -3.10 -9.32
N SER A 14 -18.68 -1.94 -8.89
CA SER A 14 -18.79 -0.67 -9.63
C SER A 14 -17.68 -0.48 -10.68
N ASN A 15 -16.79 -1.45 -10.88
CA ASN A 15 -15.67 -1.42 -11.83
C ASN A 15 -14.83 -0.14 -11.76
N PRO A 16 -14.31 0.23 -10.59
CA PRO A 16 -13.51 1.43 -10.42
C PRO A 16 -12.11 1.26 -11.00
N ASP A 17 -11.47 2.35 -11.42
CA ASP A 17 -10.07 2.35 -11.84
C ASP A 17 -9.12 2.11 -10.66
N TYR A 18 -9.48 2.61 -9.47
CA TYR A 18 -8.70 2.46 -8.24
C TYR A 18 -9.62 2.16 -7.05
N ILE A 19 -9.15 1.30 -6.16
CA ILE A 19 -9.73 1.08 -4.84
C ILE A 19 -8.69 1.50 -3.81
N ILE A 20 -9.03 2.46 -2.97
CA ILE A 20 -8.19 2.92 -1.87
C ILE A 20 -8.77 2.39 -0.58
N LEU A 21 -7.97 1.60 0.15
CA LEU A 21 -8.35 1.05 1.44
C LEU A 21 -7.46 1.63 2.53
N GLU A 22 -8.08 2.15 3.57
CA GLU A 22 -7.39 2.54 4.79
C GLU A 22 -7.52 1.44 5.84
N ILE A 23 -6.40 1.06 6.44
CA ILE A 23 -6.35 0.23 7.63
C ILE A 23 -5.97 1.16 8.78
N ALA A 24 -6.99 1.63 9.52
CA ALA A 24 -6.82 2.66 10.54
C ALA A 24 -6.24 2.14 11.86
N ASP A 25 -6.35 0.83 12.11
CA ASP A 25 -5.83 0.22 13.32
C ASP A 25 -4.32 0.01 13.25
N GLY A 26 -3.69 0.04 14.41
CA GLY A 26 -2.24 -0.16 14.52
C GLY A 26 -1.79 -1.52 13.99
N ILE A 27 -0.60 -1.56 13.41
CA ILE A 27 -0.01 -2.74 12.76
C ILE A 27 0.15 -3.95 13.72
N PHE A 28 0.17 -3.71 15.02
CA PHE A 28 0.26 -4.75 16.05
C PHE A 28 -1.09 -5.27 16.54
N GLN A 29 -2.19 -4.66 16.11
CA GLN A 29 -3.52 -5.16 16.40
C GLN A 29 -3.71 -6.54 15.76
N ARG A 30 -4.37 -7.42 16.50
CA ARG A 30 -4.54 -8.82 16.08
C ARG A 30 -5.21 -8.95 14.71
N GLU A 31 -6.28 -8.20 14.52
CA GLU A 31 -7.08 -8.22 13.29
C GLU A 31 -6.29 -7.68 12.11
N THR A 32 -5.53 -6.60 12.31
CA THR A 32 -4.62 -6.04 11.32
C THR A 32 -3.55 -7.04 10.92
N ARG A 33 -2.89 -7.68 11.88
CA ARG A 33 -1.89 -8.71 11.62
C ARG A 33 -2.46 -9.87 10.82
N MET A 34 -3.62 -10.39 11.22
CA MET A 34 -4.28 -11.47 10.50
C MET A 34 -4.59 -11.10 9.05
N LEU A 35 -4.96 -9.84 8.79
CA LEU A 35 -5.18 -9.33 7.44
C LEU A 35 -3.87 -9.27 6.64
N LEU A 36 -2.82 -8.64 7.20
CA LEU A 36 -1.52 -8.47 6.54
C LEU A 36 -0.82 -9.81 6.24
N GLU A 37 -1.01 -10.80 7.11
CA GLU A 37 -0.50 -12.17 6.94
C GLU A 37 -1.29 -12.99 5.91
N SER A 38 -2.49 -12.53 5.51
CA SER A 38 -3.33 -13.30 4.60
C SER A 38 -2.81 -13.28 3.16
N ALA A 39 -2.91 -14.42 2.50
CA ALA A 39 -2.55 -14.53 1.10
C ALA A 39 -3.50 -13.72 0.19
N GLU A 40 -4.77 -13.61 0.57
CA GLU A 40 -5.80 -12.84 -0.14
C GLU A 40 -5.44 -11.36 -0.16
N PHE A 41 -5.08 -10.79 0.99
CA PHE A 41 -4.67 -9.39 1.08
C PHE A 41 -3.42 -9.11 0.24
N ARG A 42 -2.39 -9.96 0.36
CA ARG A 42 -1.15 -9.83 -0.42
C ARG A 42 -1.37 -9.88 -1.93
N ARG A 43 -2.29 -10.73 -2.40
CA ARG A 43 -2.63 -10.81 -3.82
C ARG A 43 -3.46 -9.64 -4.32
N SER A 44 -4.23 -9.02 -3.45
CA SER A 44 -5.15 -7.92 -3.80
C SER A 44 -4.56 -6.53 -3.66
N ALA A 45 -3.43 -6.39 -2.97
CA ALA A 45 -2.76 -5.11 -2.75
C ALA A 45 -1.70 -4.89 -3.85
N ASP A 46 -1.91 -3.91 -4.71
CA ASP A 46 -0.94 -3.52 -5.74
C ASP A 46 0.11 -2.55 -5.20
N HIS A 47 -0.28 -1.69 -4.29
CA HIS A 47 0.55 -0.66 -3.68
C HIS A 47 0.20 -0.49 -2.20
N VAL A 48 1.21 -0.39 -1.37
CA VAL A 48 1.05 -0.15 0.06
C VAL A 48 1.82 1.11 0.44
N PHE A 49 1.16 1.98 1.20
CA PHE A 49 1.76 3.15 1.84
C PHE A 49 1.69 2.94 3.35
N PHE A 50 2.79 3.18 4.04
CA PHE A 50 2.83 3.06 5.49
C PHE A 50 2.82 4.44 6.14
N ALA A 51 1.79 4.74 6.93
CA ALA A 51 1.69 6.00 7.66
C ALA A 51 2.46 5.90 8.99
N ALA A 52 3.40 6.82 9.20
CA ALA A 52 4.26 6.89 10.38
C ALA A 52 4.24 8.28 11.02
N GLY A 53 4.53 8.33 12.32
CA GLY A 53 4.64 9.57 13.08
C GLY A 53 6.04 10.17 13.08
N ASP A 54 7.06 9.32 13.02
CA ASP A 54 8.49 9.67 13.12
C ASP A 54 9.34 8.65 12.36
N SER A 55 10.65 8.90 12.25
CA SER A 55 11.58 8.03 11.52
C SER A 55 11.74 6.64 12.12
N LEU A 56 11.64 6.51 13.43
CA LEU A 56 11.78 5.21 14.11
C LEU A 56 10.55 4.35 13.90
N SER A 57 9.35 4.92 14.00
CA SER A 57 8.10 4.23 13.68
C SER A 57 8.02 3.86 12.20
N ALA A 58 8.54 4.70 11.30
CA ALA A 58 8.66 4.40 9.88
C ALA A 58 9.57 3.19 9.64
N GLU A 59 10.75 3.15 10.26
CA GLU A 59 11.68 2.03 10.13
C GLU A 59 11.05 0.71 10.57
N SER A 60 10.49 0.70 11.77
CA SER A 60 9.88 -0.52 12.33
C SER A 60 8.68 -1.01 11.51
N GLY A 61 7.81 -0.09 11.07
CA GLY A 61 6.63 -0.43 10.27
C GLY A 61 6.98 -0.89 8.86
N VAL A 62 7.90 -0.20 8.20
CA VAL A 62 8.39 -0.57 6.86
C VAL A 62 9.01 -1.97 6.87
N ARG A 63 9.82 -2.28 7.87
CA ARG A 63 10.40 -3.61 8.03
C ARG A 63 9.32 -4.68 8.13
N LEU A 64 8.31 -4.47 8.99
CA LEU A 64 7.20 -5.41 9.14
C LEU A 64 6.39 -5.58 7.84
N VAL A 65 6.06 -4.49 7.15
CA VAL A 65 5.33 -4.55 5.88
C VAL A 65 6.12 -5.34 4.83
N ARG A 66 7.44 -5.17 4.78
CA ARG A 66 8.33 -5.95 3.91
C ARG A 66 8.40 -7.43 4.30
N GLU A 67 8.43 -7.74 5.59
CA GLU A 67 8.40 -9.11 6.11
C GLU A 67 7.10 -9.85 5.73
N TYR A 68 5.98 -9.14 5.66
CA TYR A 68 4.71 -9.69 5.15
C TYR A 68 4.68 -9.86 3.62
N GLY A 69 5.73 -9.43 2.91
CA GLY A 69 5.80 -9.54 1.45
C GLY A 69 4.83 -8.62 0.72
N LEU A 70 4.47 -7.50 1.33
CA LEU A 70 3.56 -6.52 0.75
C LEU A 70 4.30 -5.53 -0.18
N PRO A 71 3.66 -5.06 -1.26
CA PRO A 71 4.27 -4.15 -2.24
C PRO A 71 4.35 -2.71 -1.71
N LEU A 72 5.21 -2.49 -0.72
CA LEU A 72 5.43 -1.18 -0.12
C LEU A 72 6.07 -0.21 -1.12
N ARG A 73 5.51 0.99 -1.23
CA ARG A 73 5.95 2.03 -2.17
C ARG A 73 6.50 3.26 -1.48
N ALA A 74 5.93 3.65 -0.36
CA ALA A 74 6.29 4.89 0.33
C ALA A 74 5.91 4.86 1.81
N THR A 75 6.50 5.75 2.58
CA THR A 75 5.96 6.19 3.85
C THR A 75 5.13 7.46 3.67
N ALA A 76 4.23 7.72 4.59
CA ALA A 76 3.38 8.91 4.65
C ALA A 76 3.04 9.24 6.11
N GLY A 77 2.06 10.10 6.34
CA GLY A 77 1.59 10.43 7.67
C GLY A 77 2.27 11.66 8.27
N SER A 78 2.15 11.84 9.59
CA SER A 78 2.64 13.04 10.27
C SER A 78 4.16 13.21 10.25
N ILE A 79 4.93 12.15 9.95
CA ILE A 79 6.37 12.24 9.71
C ILE A 79 6.70 13.29 8.63
N THR A 80 5.82 13.48 7.64
CA THR A 80 6.03 14.42 6.54
C THR A 80 5.91 15.89 6.94
N GLN A 81 5.44 16.18 8.16
CA GLN A 81 5.41 17.53 8.73
C GLN A 81 6.79 17.99 9.19
N SER A 82 7.74 17.07 9.35
CA SER A 82 9.14 17.38 9.68
C SER A 82 10.04 17.05 8.48
N PRO A 83 10.59 18.07 7.79
CA PRO A 83 11.51 17.85 6.68
C PRO A 83 12.76 17.04 7.07
N LEU A 84 13.21 17.20 8.32
CA LEU A 84 14.35 16.43 8.84
C LEU A 84 14.00 14.96 9.02
N ALA A 85 12.88 14.66 9.69
CA ALA A 85 12.44 13.28 9.92
C ALA A 85 12.12 12.55 8.60
N SER A 86 11.50 13.26 7.64
CA SER A 86 11.24 12.72 6.30
C SER A 86 12.54 12.31 5.59
N ARG A 87 13.53 13.19 5.57
CA ARG A 87 14.82 12.93 4.94
C ARG A 87 15.56 11.77 5.63
N GLU A 88 15.60 11.77 6.94
CA GLU A 88 16.19 10.69 7.73
C GLU A 88 15.55 9.33 7.40
N ALA A 89 14.22 9.29 7.32
CA ALA A 89 13.51 8.07 6.95
C ALA A 89 13.77 7.65 5.50
N GLU A 90 13.76 8.59 4.54
CA GLU A 90 14.08 8.30 3.13
C GLU A 90 15.49 7.72 2.97
N GLU A 91 16.48 8.29 3.65
CA GLU A 91 17.87 7.80 3.63
C GLU A 91 18.01 6.41 4.27
N ALA A 92 17.31 6.17 5.39
CA ALA A 92 17.38 4.90 6.10
C ALA A 92 16.63 3.76 5.42
N LEU A 93 15.53 4.06 4.73
CA LEU A 93 14.59 3.05 4.23
C LEU A 93 14.66 2.84 2.72
N ASP A 94 15.33 3.73 1.99
CA ASP A 94 15.38 3.75 0.53
C ASP A 94 13.98 3.72 -0.13
N ILE A 95 13.07 4.47 0.45
CA ILE A 95 11.73 4.72 -0.08
C ILE A 95 11.29 6.16 0.20
N PRO A 96 10.48 6.77 -0.67
CA PRO A 96 10.06 8.16 -0.49
C PRO A 96 9.09 8.34 0.68
N CYS A 97 9.15 9.52 1.29
CA CYS A 97 8.12 10.05 2.18
C CYS A 97 7.14 10.91 1.37
N MET A 98 5.88 10.50 1.32
CA MET A 98 4.85 11.17 0.52
C MET A 98 4.07 12.16 1.35
N SER A 99 4.44 13.45 1.26
CA SER A 99 3.62 14.54 1.78
C SER A 99 2.39 14.79 0.91
N ILE A 100 1.45 15.61 1.39
CA ILE A 100 0.27 16.00 0.61
C ILE A 100 0.70 16.71 -0.69
N GLU A 101 1.71 17.57 -0.63
CA GLU A 101 2.23 18.29 -1.80
C GLU A 101 2.78 17.29 -2.83
N ARG A 102 3.57 16.30 -2.41
CA ARG A 102 4.12 15.26 -3.30
C ARG A 102 3.05 14.33 -3.87
N LEU A 103 1.95 14.13 -3.16
CA LEU A 103 0.79 13.40 -3.69
C LEU A 103 0.08 14.18 -4.81
N MET A 104 0.11 15.52 -4.74
CA MET A 104 -0.62 16.40 -5.67
C MET A 104 0.22 16.89 -6.84
N ASP A 105 1.54 16.92 -6.75
CA ASP A 105 2.45 17.46 -7.78
C ASP A 105 2.79 16.49 -8.92
N GLY A 106 2.29 15.27 -8.86
CA GLY A 106 2.53 14.22 -9.85
C GLY A 106 3.56 13.18 -9.43
N THR A 107 4.30 13.39 -8.34
CA THR A 107 5.27 12.42 -7.78
C THR A 107 4.63 11.06 -7.49
N LEU A 108 3.35 11.04 -7.16
CA LEU A 108 2.60 9.80 -6.93
C LEU A 108 2.68 8.85 -8.14
N LYS A 109 2.61 9.37 -9.36
CA LYS A 109 2.70 8.55 -10.58
C LYS A 109 4.06 7.86 -10.70
N GLU A 110 5.12 8.56 -10.32
CA GLU A 110 6.48 8.02 -10.32
C GLU A 110 6.64 6.93 -9.25
N VAL A 111 6.10 7.17 -8.05
CA VAL A 111 6.15 6.24 -6.91
C VAL A 111 5.34 4.97 -7.17
N LEU A 112 4.17 5.08 -7.77
CA LEU A 112 3.37 3.93 -8.18
C LEU A 112 4.05 3.17 -9.32
N GLY A 113 4.84 3.86 -10.13
CA GLY A 113 5.50 3.30 -11.29
C GLY A 113 4.51 2.88 -12.36
N THR A 114 5.00 2.28 -13.44
CA THR A 114 4.20 1.49 -14.36
C THR A 114 3.96 0.13 -13.69
N GLY A 115 3.17 0.12 -12.63
CA GLY A 115 2.75 -1.11 -11.96
C GLY A 115 2.08 -2.00 -13.00
N ARG A 116 2.30 -3.31 -12.91
CA ARG A 116 1.55 -4.28 -13.70
C ARG A 116 0.07 -3.93 -13.57
N ALA A 117 -0.52 -3.49 -14.66
CA ALA A 117 -1.95 -3.34 -14.72
C ALA A 117 -2.53 -4.76 -14.55
N LEU A 118 -3.07 -5.04 -13.38
CA LEU A 118 -3.78 -6.28 -13.14
C LEU A 118 -5.15 -6.12 -13.80
N GLN A 119 -5.37 -6.84 -14.89
CA GLN A 119 -6.70 -6.91 -15.48
C GLN A 119 -7.56 -7.88 -14.67
N TRP A 120 -8.76 -7.43 -14.31
CA TRP A 120 -9.77 -8.29 -13.72
C TRP A 120 -10.25 -9.30 -14.74
N SER A 121 -10.10 -10.57 -14.41
CA SER A 121 -10.88 -11.62 -15.07
C SER A 121 -12.27 -11.68 -14.42
N THR A 122 -13.28 -11.29 -15.15
CA THR A 122 -14.68 -11.39 -14.69
C THR A 122 -15.15 -12.84 -14.57
N ARG A 123 -14.38 -13.82 -15.07
CA ARG A 123 -14.82 -15.23 -15.09
C ARG A 123 -14.56 -15.98 -13.79
N ASP A 124 -13.52 -15.62 -13.02
CA ASP A 124 -13.09 -16.45 -11.89
C ASP A 124 -12.89 -15.69 -10.58
N ASN A 125 -13.23 -14.41 -10.51
CA ASN A 125 -12.95 -13.57 -9.33
C ASN A 125 -11.47 -13.59 -8.88
N VAL A 126 -10.54 -13.85 -9.78
CA VAL A 126 -9.11 -14.00 -9.52
C VAL A 126 -8.33 -12.95 -10.30
N PHE A 127 -7.34 -12.35 -9.66
CA PHE A 127 -6.35 -11.51 -10.32
C PHE A 127 -5.48 -12.34 -11.25
N ALA A 128 -5.48 -12.03 -12.52
CA ALA A 128 -4.50 -12.55 -13.47
C ALA A 128 -3.48 -11.45 -13.80
N PRO A 129 -2.17 -11.75 -13.84
CA PRO A 129 -1.20 -10.82 -14.37
C PRO A 129 -1.48 -10.59 -15.85
N THR A 130 -1.45 -9.32 -16.29
CA THR A 130 -1.45 -9.00 -17.72
C THR A 130 -0.14 -9.51 -18.32
N GLU A 131 -0.22 -10.36 -19.32
CA GLU A 131 0.94 -10.63 -20.19
C GLU A 131 1.30 -9.32 -20.90
N GLU A 132 2.56 -8.90 -20.78
CA GLU A 132 3.09 -7.84 -21.59
C GLU A 132 2.90 -8.23 -23.06
N VAL A 133 2.08 -7.48 -23.76
CA VAL A 133 2.09 -7.50 -25.22
C VAL A 133 3.39 -6.81 -25.63
N ALA A 134 4.30 -7.59 -26.10
CA ALA A 134 5.55 -7.14 -26.65
C ALA A 134 5.33 -6.17 -27.85
#